data_8ca1a9a87a59207bcdb16a5707b33e7c
#
_entry.id   8ca1a9a87a59207bcdb16a5707b33e7c
#
_cell.length_a   1.000
_cell.length_b   1.000
_cell.length_c   1.000
_cell.angle_alpha   90.00
_cell.angle_beta   90.00
_cell.angle_gamma   90.00
#
_symmetry.space_group_name_H-M   'P 1'
#
loop_
_entity.id
_entity.type
_entity.pdbx_description
1 polymer ?
#
loop_
_entity_poly.entity_id
_entity_poly.type
_entity_poly.pdbx_seq_one_letter_code
_entity_poly.pdbx_strand_id
1 'polypeptide(L)'
;MAAKEVKFRDAARAKIVAGVNVLADAVKVTLGPKGRNVVLERSFGAPTITKDGVSVAKEIELKDRFENMGAQMVKEVASKTSDVAGDGTTTATVLAQSIVAEGMKSVAAGMNPMDLKRGIDKAVSAVVEQLKKNSKPCTTSKEIAQVGSISANSDAEIGKIIADAMDKVGKEGVITVEDGSGLQSELEVVEGMQFDRGYLSPYFVNNADKQMVNLENPHILLHDKKISNIRDLLPVLEQVSKSGRPLLIIAEDIEGEALATLVVNNIRGILKVAAVKAPGFGDRRKAMLEDIAILTGGTVIAEEVGLSLEKTTLEDLGEAKKVEIGKEETTIIDGAGKPADIEGRVKSIRGQIEESSSDYDREKLQERVAKLAGGVALVKVGAATEVEMKEKKARVEDALHATRAAVEEGIVAGGGTALVRARSAIDKLTGDNADQDAGIRIVARALEEPLRTIAKNAGDEASVVLNKVAESKANVGYNAATGEYGDLVEMGVLDPTKVTRSALQNAASVASLILTTDAMVAETAKEEGSAGGGGMPDMGGMGGMGGMGGMM
;
A
#
# COMPACT_ATOMS: atom_id res chain seq x y z
N MET A 1 -35.50 -7.68 1.88
CA MET A 1 -34.28 -7.39 2.71
C MET A 1 -34.03 -8.62 3.55
N ALA A 2 -32.78 -9.06 3.66
CA ALA A 2 -32.43 -10.15 4.57
C ALA A 2 -32.66 -9.73 6.03
N ALA A 3 -33.11 -10.65 6.89
CA ALA A 3 -33.27 -10.36 8.31
C ALA A 3 -31.89 -10.01 8.92
N LYS A 4 -31.92 -9.13 9.94
CA LYS A 4 -30.71 -8.71 10.65
C LYS A 4 -30.74 -9.26 12.09
N GLU A 5 -29.61 -9.75 12.55
CA GLU A 5 -29.35 -10.08 13.94
C GLU A 5 -28.62 -8.90 14.59
N VAL A 6 -29.02 -8.54 15.81
CA VAL A 6 -28.39 -7.45 16.56
C VAL A 6 -27.87 -7.97 17.89
N LYS A 7 -26.61 -7.66 18.18
CA LYS A 7 -25.98 -7.93 19.49
C LYS A 7 -25.64 -6.61 20.18
N PHE A 8 -25.80 -6.56 21.48
CA PHE A 8 -25.59 -5.37 22.29
C PHE A 8 -24.56 -5.61 23.39
N ARG A 9 -23.93 -4.53 23.85
CA ARG A 9 -23.09 -4.49 25.05
C ARG A 9 -22.06 -5.63 25.09
N ASP A 10 -22.01 -6.37 26.20
CA ASP A 10 -20.99 -7.39 26.45
C ASP A 10 -21.02 -8.53 25.43
N ALA A 11 -22.20 -8.90 24.91
CA ALA A 11 -22.31 -9.90 23.86
C ALA A 11 -21.69 -9.44 22.53
N ALA A 12 -21.84 -8.14 22.18
CA ALA A 12 -21.20 -7.55 21.01
C ALA A 12 -19.68 -7.43 21.23
N ARG A 13 -19.26 -6.90 22.38
CA ARG A 13 -17.86 -6.69 22.73
C ARG A 13 -17.06 -7.99 22.74
N ALA A 14 -17.61 -9.06 23.33
CA ALA A 14 -16.95 -10.37 23.36
C ALA A 14 -16.66 -10.89 21.95
N LYS A 15 -17.60 -10.75 21.01
CA LYS A 15 -17.43 -11.17 19.61
C LYS A 15 -16.39 -10.34 18.88
N ILE A 16 -16.42 -9.00 19.04
CA ILE A 16 -15.40 -8.14 18.45
C ILE A 16 -14.00 -8.53 18.93
N VAL A 17 -13.81 -8.68 20.26
CA VAL A 17 -12.51 -9.02 20.84
C VAL A 17 -12.02 -10.37 20.37
N ALA A 18 -12.92 -11.37 20.24
CA ALA A 18 -12.55 -12.68 19.70
C ALA A 18 -12.01 -12.55 18.28
N GLY A 19 -12.69 -11.81 17.40
CA GLY A 19 -12.24 -11.57 16.03
C GLY A 19 -10.91 -10.82 15.95
N VAL A 20 -10.76 -9.76 16.76
CA VAL A 20 -9.50 -8.98 16.88
C VAL A 20 -8.35 -9.92 17.27
N ASN A 21 -8.55 -10.79 18.27
CA ASN A 21 -7.50 -11.68 18.74
C ASN A 21 -7.12 -12.73 17.71
N VAL A 22 -8.07 -13.34 17.02
CA VAL A 22 -7.78 -14.35 15.99
C VAL A 22 -6.90 -13.78 14.90
N LEU A 23 -7.24 -12.59 14.38
CA LEU A 23 -6.44 -11.94 13.34
C LEU A 23 -5.06 -11.51 13.88
N ALA A 24 -5.04 -10.80 15.00
CA ALA A 24 -3.79 -10.27 15.54
C ALA A 24 -2.83 -11.38 15.97
N ASP A 25 -3.33 -12.49 16.52
CA ASP A 25 -2.50 -13.64 16.93
C ASP A 25 -1.87 -14.34 15.71
N ALA A 26 -2.58 -14.40 14.58
CA ALA A 26 -2.03 -14.93 13.33
C ALA A 26 -0.96 -14.00 12.72
N VAL A 27 -1.15 -12.68 12.80
CA VAL A 27 -0.24 -11.70 12.24
C VAL A 27 1.01 -11.53 13.11
N LYS A 28 0.88 -11.44 14.43
CA LYS A 28 2.00 -11.11 15.33
C LYS A 28 3.15 -12.13 15.37
N VAL A 29 2.92 -13.38 14.91
CA VAL A 29 3.98 -14.40 14.84
C VAL A 29 5.06 -14.03 13.82
N THR A 30 4.79 -13.13 12.89
CA THR A 30 5.72 -12.68 11.86
C THR A 30 6.66 -11.56 12.35
N LEU A 31 6.38 -10.93 13.51
CA LEU A 31 7.08 -9.72 13.96
C LEU A 31 8.50 -10.00 14.42
N GLY A 32 9.42 -9.17 13.92
CA GLY A 32 10.82 -9.14 14.32
C GLY A 32 11.72 -10.13 13.55
N PRO A 33 13.04 -10.08 13.79
CA PRO A 33 14.03 -10.85 13.01
C PRO A 33 13.88 -12.37 13.17
N LYS A 34 13.34 -12.85 14.28
CA LYS A 34 13.02 -14.27 14.53
C LYS A 34 11.52 -14.56 14.36
N GLY A 35 10.77 -13.67 13.73
CA GLY A 35 9.40 -13.92 13.31
C GLY A 35 9.31 -15.10 12.34
N ARG A 36 8.16 -15.79 12.33
CA ARG A 36 7.94 -17.01 11.56
C ARG A 36 7.01 -16.77 10.39
N ASN A 37 7.11 -17.63 9.39
CA ASN A 37 6.22 -17.61 8.24
C ASN A 37 4.81 -18.08 8.62
N VAL A 38 3.84 -17.55 7.91
CA VAL A 38 2.45 -18.01 7.88
C VAL A 38 2.20 -18.65 6.51
N VAL A 39 1.50 -19.79 6.50
CA VAL A 39 1.11 -20.48 5.27
C VAL A 39 -0.34 -20.13 4.98
N LEU A 40 -0.58 -19.61 3.78
CA LEU A 40 -1.90 -19.19 3.29
C LEU A 40 -2.38 -20.17 2.22
N GLU A 41 -3.61 -20.69 2.37
CA GLU A 41 -4.24 -21.50 1.35
C GLU A 41 -4.57 -20.65 0.12
N ARG A 42 -4.47 -21.26 -1.06
CA ARG A 42 -4.92 -20.66 -2.33
C ARG A 42 -6.02 -21.52 -2.91
N SER A 43 -7.03 -20.89 -3.48
CA SER A 43 -8.11 -21.61 -4.18
C SER A 43 -7.60 -22.44 -5.35
N PHE A 44 -6.49 -22.02 -5.97
CA PHE A 44 -5.80 -22.72 -7.05
C PHE A 44 -4.29 -22.55 -6.90
N GLY A 45 -3.53 -23.62 -7.12
CA GLY A 45 -2.06 -23.62 -7.04
C GLY A 45 -1.49 -23.97 -5.67
N ALA A 46 -0.19 -23.74 -5.48
CA ALA A 46 0.49 -24.03 -4.23
C ALA A 46 0.16 -22.99 -3.15
N PRO A 47 0.17 -23.39 -1.85
CA PRO A 47 0.02 -22.45 -0.75
C PRO A 47 1.07 -21.35 -0.81
N THR A 48 0.70 -20.12 -0.41
CA THR A 48 1.63 -19.00 -0.28
C THR A 48 2.25 -19.02 1.11
N ILE A 49 3.56 -18.83 1.17
CA ILE A 49 4.31 -18.68 2.42
C ILE A 49 4.74 -17.22 2.52
N THR A 50 4.40 -16.55 3.61
CA THR A 50 4.72 -15.14 3.78
C THR A 50 5.04 -14.77 5.22
N LYS A 51 5.81 -13.69 5.41
CA LYS A 51 6.00 -12.98 6.68
C LYS A 51 5.33 -11.60 6.68
N ASP A 52 4.79 -11.17 5.54
CA ASP A 52 4.11 -9.89 5.44
C ASP A 52 2.79 -9.91 6.21
N GLY A 53 2.68 -8.99 7.19
CA GLY A 53 1.52 -8.91 8.08
C GLY A 53 0.23 -8.50 7.37
N VAL A 54 0.30 -7.64 6.34
CA VAL A 54 -0.89 -7.21 5.60
C VAL A 54 -1.44 -8.34 4.72
N SER A 55 -0.57 -9.13 4.10
CA SER A 55 -0.97 -10.31 3.32
C SER A 55 -1.66 -11.34 4.21
N VAL A 56 -1.11 -11.61 5.40
CA VAL A 56 -1.76 -12.50 6.38
C VAL A 56 -3.12 -11.95 6.81
N ALA A 57 -3.19 -10.65 7.14
CA ALA A 57 -4.43 -10.04 7.59
C ALA A 57 -5.53 -10.08 6.51
N LYS A 58 -5.18 -9.88 5.24
CA LYS A 58 -6.12 -9.88 4.10
C LYS A 58 -6.80 -11.23 3.90
N GLU A 59 -6.12 -12.33 4.15
CA GLU A 59 -6.65 -13.69 3.94
C GLU A 59 -7.54 -14.19 5.09
N ILE A 60 -7.53 -13.50 6.25
CA ILE A 60 -8.33 -13.95 7.40
C ILE A 60 -9.79 -13.53 7.23
N GLU A 61 -10.65 -14.53 7.14
CA GLU A 61 -12.11 -14.41 7.16
C GLU A 61 -12.71 -15.45 8.10
N LEU A 62 -13.58 -15.00 9.02
CA LEU A 62 -14.14 -15.84 10.07
C LEU A 62 -15.57 -16.24 9.75
N LYS A 63 -15.96 -17.48 10.09
CA LYS A 63 -17.30 -18.01 9.87
C LYS A 63 -18.38 -17.25 10.66
N ASP A 64 -18.08 -16.91 11.92
CA ASP A 64 -19.00 -16.09 12.74
C ASP A 64 -18.91 -14.63 12.25
N ARG A 65 -20.03 -14.12 11.73
CA ARG A 65 -20.10 -12.76 11.15
C ARG A 65 -19.75 -11.67 12.14
N PHE A 66 -20.09 -11.82 13.41
CA PHE A 66 -19.78 -10.84 14.44
C PHE A 66 -18.29 -10.84 14.80
N GLU A 67 -17.69 -12.04 14.92
CA GLU A 67 -16.24 -12.15 15.10
C GLU A 67 -15.50 -11.60 13.86
N ASN A 68 -16.01 -11.92 12.66
CA ASN A 68 -15.44 -11.42 11.42
C ASN A 68 -15.44 -9.89 11.36
N MET A 69 -16.48 -9.20 11.85
CA MET A 69 -16.48 -7.73 11.94
C MET A 69 -15.31 -7.22 12.78
N GLY A 70 -14.98 -7.86 13.91
CA GLY A 70 -13.83 -7.51 14.74
C GLY A 70 -12.50 -7.74 13.99
N ALA A 71 -12.37 -8.85 13.29
CA ALA A 71 -11.21 -9.14 12.45
C ALA A 71 -11.07 -8.10 11.32
N GLN A 72 -12.16 -7.77 10.61
CA GLN A 72 -12.14 -6.78 9.54
C GLN A 72 -11.72 -5.38 10.02
N MET A 73 -12.09 -4.96 11.23
CA MET A 73 -11.63 -3.69 11.79
C MET A 73 -10.12 -3.65 11.99
N VAL A 74 -9.50 -4.73 12.45
CA VAL A 74 -8.03 -4.81 12.59
C VAL A 74 -7.34 -4.99 11.23
N LYS A 75 -7.97 -5.67 10.28
CA LYS A 75 -7.52 -5.74 8.89
C LYS A 75 -7.42 -4.34 8.27
N GLU A 76 -8.38 -3.45 8.58
CA GLU A 76 -8.34 -2.04 8.15
C GLU A 76 -7.13 -1.30 8.74
N VAL A 77 -6.75 -1.58 10.01
CA VAL A 77 -5.53 -1.01 10.61
C VAL A 77 -4.29 -1.40 9.81
N ALA A 78 -4.15 -2.68 9.47
CA ALA A 78 -3.00 -3.16 8.69
C ALA A 78 -2.98 -2.55 7.29
N SER A 79 -4.12 -2.57 6.57
CA SER A 79 -4.26 -2.01 5.23
C SER A 79 -3.95 -0.51 5.21
N LYS A 80 -4.55 0.27 6.13
CA LYS A 80 -4.32 1.72 6.21
C LYS A 80 -2.86 2.06 6.51
N THR A 81 -2.19 1.25 7.33
CA THR A 81 -0.78 1.46 7.65
C THR A 81 0.11 1.15 6.44
N SER A 82 -0.21 0.09 5.69
CA SER A 82 0.44 -0.21 4.41
C SER A 82 0.27 0.95 3.41
N ASP A 83 -0.95 1.48 3.25
CA ASP A 83 -1.25 2.57 2.30
C ASP A 83 -0.48 3.86 2.62
N VAL A 84 -0.31 4.19 3.91
CA VAL A 84 0.31 5.46 4.35
C VAL A 84 1.83 5.37 4.46
N ALA A 85 2.34 4.25 4.96
CA ALA A 85 3.75 4.10 5.32
C ALA A 85 4.45 2.94 4.59
N GLY A 86 3.69 2.07 3.92
CA GLY A 86 4.17 0.93 3.16
C GLY A 86 4.78 -0.20 3.99
N ASP A 87 4.92 0.00 5.30
CA ASP A 87 5.48 -0.96 6.27
C ASP A 87 4.83 -0.77 7.64
N GLY A 88 5.20 -1.59 8.64
CA GLY A 88 4.72 -1.48 10.03
C GLY A 88 3.33 -2.07 10.27
N THR A 89 2.78 -2.83 9.36
CA THR A 89 1.45 -3.44 9.42
C THR A 89 1.28 -4.37 10.60
N THR A 90 2.29 -5.19 10.90
CA THR A 90 2.32 -6.09 12.05
C THR A 90 2.40 -5.31 13.36
N THR A 91 3.24 -4.28 13.44
CA THR A 91 3.34 -3.40 14.62
C THR A 91 2.01 -2.71 14.90
N ALA A 92 1.34 -2.18 13.88
CA ALA A 92 0.02 -1.55 14.00
C ALA A 92 -1.04 -2.54 14.52
N THR A 93 -1.04 -3.76 14.02
CA THR A 93 -1.94 -4.84 14.46
C THR A 93 -1.72 -5.21 15.93
N VAL A 94 -0.47 -5.33 16.37
CA VAL A 94 -0.09 -5.61 17.76
C VAL A 94 -0.52 -4.47 18.70
N LEU A 95 -0.29 -3.22 18.29
CA LEU A 95 -0.72 -2.04 19.04
C LEU A 95 -2.25 -1.99 19.16
N ALA A 96 -2.98 -2.22 18.06
CA ALA A 96 -4.44 -2.24 18.05
C ALA A 96 -5.00 -3.32 18.99
N GLN A 97 -4.47 -4.54 18.91
CA GLN A 97 -4.87 -5.62 19.82
C GLN A 97 -4.65 -5.23 21.28
N SER A 98 -3.50 -4.66 21.61
CA SER A 98 -3.17 -4.26 22.98
C SER A 98 -4.09 -3.15 23.49
N ILE A 99 -4.35 -2.11 22.69
CA ILE A 99 -5.27 -1.02 23.08
C ILE A 99 -6.69 -1.56 23.29
N VAL A 100 -7.17 -2.44 22.38
CA VAL A 100 -8.49 -3.07 22.53
C VAL A 100 -8.55 -3.94 23.78
N ALA A 101 -7.56 -4.79 24.00
CA ALA A 101 -7.55 -5.71 25.15
C ALA A 101 -7.53 -4.96 26.50
N GLU A 102 -6.68 -3.94 26.65
CA GLU A 102 -6.61 -3.14 27.87
C GLU A 102 -7.83 -2.21 28.02
N GLY A 103 -8.28 -1.61 26.91
CA GLY A 103 -9.44 -0.73 26.92
C GLY A 103 -10.74 -1.46 27.28
N MET A 104 -10.94 -2.69 26.78
CA MET A 104 -12.13 -3.49 27.11
C MET A 104 -12.19 -3.88 28.58
N LYS A 105 -11.06 -4.06 29.26
CA LYS A 105 -11.03 -4.25 30.73
C LYS A 105 -11.59 -3.03 31.46
N SER A 106 -11.21 -1.83 30.99
CA SER A 106 -11.68 -0.57 31.57
C SER A 106 -13.19 -0.34 31.30
N VAL A 107 -13.66 -0.65 30.08
CA VAL A 107 -15.09 -0.58 29.74
C VAL A 107 -15.91 -1.57 30.55
N ALA A 108 -15.41 -2.81 30.72
CA ALA A 108 -16.07 -3.83 31.56
C ALA A 108 -16.10 -3.41 33.04
N ALA A 109 -15.13 -2.63 33.51
CA ALA A 109 -15.12 -2.03 34.85
C ALA A 109 -16.08 -0.84 35.00
N GLY A 110 -16.81 -0.45 33.97
CA GLY A 110 -17.81 0.62 33.99
C GLY A 110 -17.29 2.01 33.66
N MET A 111 -16.06 2.14 33.15
CA MET A 111 -15.51 3.43 32.71
C MET A 111 -16.20 3.90 31.42
N ASN A 112 -16.32 5.22 31.25
CA ASN A 112 -16.95 5.82 30.07
C ASN A 112 -16.06 5.62 28.83
N PRO A 113 -16.52 4.88 27.80
CA PRO A 113 -15.71 4.63 26.60
C PRO A 113 -15.33 5.89 25.84
N MET A 114 -16.16 6.92 25.86
CA MET A 114 -15.89 8.20 25.17
C MET A 114 -14.76 8.98 25.88
N ASP A 115 -14.68 8.93 27.20
CA ASP A 115 -13.60 9.54 27.95
C ASP A 115 -12.30 8.73 27.85
N LEU A 116 -12.39 7.38 27.84
CA LEU A 116 -11.25 6.53 27.52
C LEU A 116 -10.67 6.91 26.16
N LYS A 117 -11.52 7.08 25.13
CA LYS A 117 -11.08 7.53 23.79
C LYS A 117 -10.37 8.88 23.84
N ARG A 118 -10.92 9.88 24.55
CA ARG A 118 -10.26 11.20 24.68
C ARG A 118 -8.89 11.09 25.32
N GLY A 119 -8.74 10.25 26.34
CA GLY A 119 -7.46 9.97 26.97
C GLY A 119 -6.46 9.29 26.04
N ILE A 120 -6.93 8.31 25.25
CA ILE A 120 -6.12 7.64 24.21
C ILE A 120 -5.66 8.65 23.16
N ASP A 121 -6.56 9.47 22.60
CA ASP A 121 -6.25 10.47 21.58
C ASP A 121 -5.19 11.48 22.08
N LYS A 122 -5.33 11.94 23.33
CA LYS A 122 -4.38 12.86 23.99
C LYS A 122 -3.00 12.23 24.16
N ALA A 123 -2.94 10.98 24.60
CA ALA A 123 -1.69 10.25 24.77
C ALA A 123 -0.99 9.98 23.43
N VAL A 124 -1.73 9.53 22.43
CA VAL A 124 -1.18 9.25 21.08
C VAL A 124 -0.58 10.52 20.47
N SER A 125 -1.26 11.66 20.58
CA SER A 125 -0.74 12.95 20.08
C SER A 125 0.60 13.30 20.75
N ALA A 126 0.71 13.17 22.06
CA ALA A 126 1.94 13.45 22.81
C ALA A 126 3.08 12.48 22.42
N VAL A 127 2.78 11.19 22.25
CA VAL A 127 3.76 10.18 21.83
C VAL A 127 4.26 10.45 20.41
N VAL A 128 3.36 10.79 19.47
CA VAL A 128 3.73 11.12 18.08
C VAL A 128 4.66 12.35 18.03
N GLU A 129 4.37 13.40 18.81
CA GLU A 129 5.26 14.55 18.92
C GLU A 129 6.65 14.15 19.48
N GLN A 130 6.67 13.27 20.46
CA GLN A 130 7.94 12.79 21.04
C GLN A 130 8.73 11.94 20.04
N LEU A 131 8.08 11.07 19.27
CA LEU A 131 8.72 10.29 18.20
C LEU A 131 9.34 11.22 17.15
N LYS A 132 8.63 12.27 16.73
CA LYS A 132 9.17 13.29 15.80
C LYS A 132 10.37 14.04 16.38
N LYS A 133 10.34 14.38 17.66
CA LYS A 133 11.49 15.02 18.35
C LYS A 133 12.71 14.10 18.46
N ASN A 134 12.49 12.81 18.62
CA ASN A 134 13.55 11.81 18.71
C ASN A 134 14.10 11.38 17.35
N SER A 135 13.41 11.74 16.27
CA SER A 135 13.78 11.38 14.90
C SER A 135 15.10 12.02 14.49
N LYS A 136 15.94 11.25 13.81
CA LYS A 136 17.17 11.71 13.17
C LYS A 136 16.99 11.66 11.66
N PRO A 137 17.44 12.68 10.89
CA PRO A 137 17.40 12.62 9.42
C PRO A 137 18.16 11.40 8.88
N CYS A 138 17.59 10.68 7.93
CA CYS A 138 18.22 9.59 7.20
C CYS A 138 18.88 10.16 5.94
N THR A 139 20.19 10.37 5.98
CA THR A 139 20.89 11.11 4.91
C THR A 139 21.96 10.31 4.18
N THR A 140 22.49 9.26 4.78
CA THR A 140 23.60 8.48 4.22
C THR A 140 23.12 7.18 3.59
N SER A 141 23.76 6.74 2.49
CA SER A 141 23.51 5.44 1.85
C SER A 141 23.63 4.27 2.84
N LYS A 142 24.53 4.40 3.84
CA LYS A 142 24.67 3.39 4.89
C LYS A 142 23.40 3.27 5.74
N GLU A 143 22.82 4.38 6.18
CA GLU A 143 21.57 4.39 6.95
C GLU A 143 20.40 3.86 6.10
N ILE A 144 20.32 4.25 4.83
CA ILE A 144 19.32 3.74 3.88
C ILE A 144 19.45 2.21 3.74
N ALA A 145 20.67 1.70 3.53
CA ALA A 145 20.93 0.27 3.45
C ALA A 145 20.55 -0.48 4.74
N GLN A 146 20.80 0.12 5.90
CA GLN A 146 20.42 -0.45 7.20
C GLN A 146 18.91 -0.53 7.37
N VAL A 147 18.18 0.55 7.06
CA VAL A 147 16.69 0.55 7.09
C VAL A 147 16.14 -0.51 6.14
N GLY A 148 16.63 -0.53 4.88
CA GLY A 148 16.21 -1.52 3.89
C GLY A 148 16.50 -2.96 4.34
N SER A 149 17.66 -3.20 4.93
CA SER A 149 18.02 -4.53 5.45
C SER A 149 17.09 -4.96 6.59
N ILE A 150 16.78 -4.08 7.54
CA ILE A 150 15.88 -4.38 8.67
C ILE A 150 14.47 -4.70 8.18
N SER A 151 13.91 -3.88 7.31
CA SER A 151 12.58 -4.11 6.73
C SER A 151 12.54 -5.40 5.90
N ALA A 152 13.64 -5.73 5.21
CA ALA A 152 13.79 -6.99 4.48
C ALA A 152 14.17 -8.20 5.37
N ASN A 153 13.83 -8.20 6.66
CA ASN A 153 14.15 -9.29 7.60
C ASN A 153 15.65 -9.57 7.76
N SER A 154 16.47 -8.52 7.84
CA SER A 154 17.93 -8.56 7.98
C SER A 154 18.68 -9.03 6.73
N ASP A 155 18.07 -8.90 5.56
CA ASP A 155 18.70 -9.18 4.27
C ASP A 155 19.56 -7.99 3.81
N ALA A 156 20.88 -8.11 3.97
CA ALA A 156 21.82 -7.04 3.64
C ALA A 156 21.95 -6.80 2.11
N GLU A 157 21.67 -7.81 1.27
CA GLU A 157 21.70 -7.67 -0.19
C GLU A 157 20.57 -6.76 -0.66
N ILE A 158 19.36 -6.98 -0.13
CA ILE A 158 18.20 -6.14 -0.43
C ILE A 158 18.45 -4.69 0.04
N GLY A 159 18.94 -4.49 1.25
CA GLY A 159 19.25 -3.15 1.74
C GLY A 159 20.27 -2.42 0.88
N LYS A 160 21.32 -3.12 0.42
CA LYS A 160 22.34 -2.56 -0.45
C LYS A 160 21.79 -2.17 -1.83
N ILE A 161 21.03 -3.05 -2.48
CA ILE A 161 20.50 -2.77 -3.83
C ILE A 161 19.54 -1.56 -3.82
N ILE A 162 18.78 -1.37 -2.74
CA ILE A 162 17.91 -0.21 -2.57
C ILE A 162 18.72 1.08 -2.35
N ALA A 163 19.75 1.05 -1.53
CA ALA A 163 20.62 2.19 -1.33
C ALA A 163 21.36 2.56 -2.63
N ASP A 164 21.89 1.59 -3.35
CA ASP A 164 22.53 1.79 -4.66
C ASP A 164 21.52 2.37 -5.69
N ALA A 165 20.24 1.96 -5.64
CA ALA A 165 19.20 2.50 -6.49
C ALA A 165 18.92 3.98 -6.14
N MET A 166 18.74 4.30 -4.85
CA MET A 166 18.52 5.68 -4.41
C MET A 166 19.71 6.60 -4.71
N ASP A 167 20.93 6.11 -4.65
CA ASP A 167 22.12 6.88 -5.01
C ASP A 167 22.15 7.22 -6.50
N LYS A 168 21.62 6.32 -7.38
CA LYS A 168 21.60 6.54 -8.83
C LYS A 168 20.49 7.47 -9.28
N VAL A 169 19.27 7.30 -8.77
CA VAL A 169 18.10 8.09 -9.21
C VAL A 169 17.78 9.26 -8.28
N GLY A 170 18.49 9.40 -7.16
CA GLY A 170 18.22 10.41 -6.14
C GLY A 170 17.16 9.97 -5.13
N LYS A 171 17.06 10.74 -4.03
CA LYS A 171 16.16 10.40 -2.91
C LYS A 171 14.68 10.42 -3.28
N GLU A 172 14.31 11.26 -4.24
CA GLU A 172 12.95 11.39 -4.78
C GLU A 172 12.77 10.61 -6.10
N GLY A 173 13.82 9.89 -6.52
CA GLY A 173 13.82 9.11 -7.74
C GLY A 173 12.87 7.92 -7.68
N VAL A 174 12.41 7.51 -8.85
CA VAL A 174 11.48 6.38 -8.98
C VAL A 174 12.25 5.08 -8.95
N ILE A 175 11.85 4.17 -8.08
CA ILE A 175 12.38 2.81 -8.00
C ILE A 175 11.19 1.86 -8.13
N THR A 176 11.25 0.93 -9.08
CA THR A 176 10.25 -0.11 -9.30
C THR A 176 10.87 -1.49 -9.13
N VAL A 177 10.05 -2.47 -8.77
CA VAL A 177 10.49 -3.85 -8.51
C VAL A 177 9.86 -4.78 -9.53
N GLU A 178 10.68 -5.47 -10.29
CA GLU A 178 10.25 -6.38 -11.36
C GLU A 178 10.78 -7.80 -11.14
N ASP A 179 10.17 -8.76 -11.82
CA ASP A 179 10.63 -10.13 -11.84
C ASP A 179 11.89 -10.21 -12.72
N GLY A 180 12.99 -10.68 -12.16
CA GLY A 180 14.23 -10.95 -12.89
C GLY A 180 14.20 -12.31 -13.57
N SER A 181 15.05 -12.50 -14.57
CA SER A 181 15.20 -13.78 -15.26
C SER A 181 16.31 -14.66 -14.68
N GLY A 182 17.14 -14.10 -13.78
CA GLY A 182 18.31 -14.75 -13.18
C GLY A 182 18.08 -15.23 -11.75
N LEU A 183 19.13 -15.83 -11.17
CA LEU A 183 19.16 -16.24 -9.76
C LEU A 183 19.52 -15.08 -8.83
N GLN A 184 20.25 -14.09 -9.32
CA GLN A 184 20.67 -12.92 -8.56
C GLN A 184 19.80 -11.72 -8.90
N SER A 185 19.62 -10.84 -7.93
CA SER A 185 18.92 -9.58 -8.16
C SER A 185 19.86 -8.57 -8.83
N GLU A 186 19.31 -7.79 -9.76
CA GLU A 186 20.06 -6.82 -10.56
C GLU A 186 19.42 -5.43 -10.47
N LEU A 187 20.25 -4.39 -10.58
CA LEU A 187 19.82 -3.00 -10.63
C LEU A 187 20.10 -2.40 -12.00
N GLU A 188 19.07 -2.03 -12.72
CA GLU A 188 19.12 -1.31 -13.97
C GLU A 188 18.53 0.10 -13.81
N VAL A 189 19.06 1.10 -14.53
CA VAL A 189 18.47 2.43 -14.59
C VAL A 189 18.09 2.69 -16.04
N VAL A 190 16.83 3.05 -16.23
CA VAL A 190 16.24 3.32 -17.55
C VAL A 190 15.62 4.70 -17.60
N GLU A 191 15.42 5.22 -18.80
CA GLU A 191 14.68 6.46 -19.00
C GLU A 191 13.23 6.28 -18.54
N GLY A 192 12.71 7.23 -17.76
CA GLY A 192 11.36 7.12 -17.23
C GLY A 192 10.97 8.29 -16.35
N MET A 193 9.69 8.35 -15.99
CA MET A 193 9.12 9.43 -15.20
C MET A 193 7.92 8.94 -14.39
N GLN A 194 7.75 9.49 -13.19
CA GLN A 194 6.53 9.37 -12.40
C GLN A 194 5.85 10.74 -12.23
N PHE A 195 4.52 10.75 -12.26
CA PHE A 195 3.73 11.94 -11.95
C PHE A 195 2.48 11.62 -11.15
N ASP A 196 2.00 12.60 -10.38
CA ASP A 196 0.93 12.47 -9.39
C ASP A 196 -0.46 12.54 -10.07
N ARG A 197 -0.83 11.53 -10.80
CA ARG A 197 -2.16 11.30 -11.38
C ARG A 197 -2.38 9.80 -11.54
N GLY A 198 -3.44 9.27 -10.96
CA GLY A 198 -3.82 7.87 -11.10
C GLY A 198 -4.91 7.66 -12.17
N TYR A 199 -5.38 6.42 -12.26
CA TYR A 199 -6.41 6.05 -13.23
C TYR A 199 -7.74 6.78 -13.00
N LEU A 200 -8.42 7.17 -14.07
CA LEU A 200 -9.73 7.84 -14.02
C LEU A 200 -10.88 6.91 -13.62
N SER A 201 -10.69 5.60 -13.74
CA SER A 201 -11.71 4.61 -13.38
C SER A 201 -11.07 3.35 -12.81
N PRO A 202 -11.57 2.82 -11.68
CA PRO A 202 -11.11 1.55 -11.13
C PRO A 202 -11.38 0.35 -12.06
N TYR A 203 -12.25 0.50 -13.05
CA TYR A 203 -12.51 -0.54 -14.06
C TYR A 203 -11.38 -0.72 -15.07
N PHE A 204 -10.36 0.12 -15.06
CA PHE A 204 -9.11 -0.10 -15.82
C PHE A 204 -8.15 -1.04 -15.10
N VAL A 205 -8.30 -1.26 -13.80
CA VAL A 205 -7.43 -2.12 -12.99
C VAL A 205 -7.38 -3.54 -13.57
N ASN A 206 -6.19 -4.01 -13.88
CA ASN A 206 -5.93 -5.37 -14.37
C ASN A 206 -5.06 -6.20 -13.40
N ASN A 207 -4.50 -5.57 -12.37
CA ASN A 207 -3.84 -6.21 -11.25
C ASN A 207 -4.64 -5.93 -9.97
N ALA A 208 -5.53 -6.86 -9.63
CA ALA A 208 -6.45 -6.71 -8.49
C ALA A 208 -5.71 -6.73 -7.13
N ASP A 209 -4.63 -7.48 -7.02
CA ASP A 209 -3.87 -7.61 -5.77
C ASP A 209 -3.23 -6.28 -5.36
N LYS A 210 -2.69 -5.55 -6.32
CA LYS A 210 -2.06 -4.24 -6.12
C LYS A 210 -2.97 -3.04 -6.40
N GLN A 211 -4.19 -3.28 -6.88
CA GLN A 211 -5.12 -2.24 -7.32
C GLN A 211 -4.50 -1.29 -8.37
N MET A 212 -3.75 -1.84 -9.32
CA MET A 212 -2.98 -1.11 -10.33
C MET A 212 -3.37 -1.53 -11.75
N VAL A 213 -3.07 -0.63 -12.69
CA VAL A 213 -3.10 -0.93 -14.13
C VAL A 213 -1.66 -1.11 -14.62
N ASN A 214 -1.36 -2.25 -15.21
CA ASN A 214 -0.08 -2.53 -15.86
C ASN A 214 -0.30 -2.64 -17.37
N LEU A 215 0.39 -1.78 -18.13
CA LEU A 215 0.36 -1.80 -19.59
C LEU A 215 1.77 -2.14 -20.11
N GLU A 216 1.88 -3.26 -20.82
CA GLU A 216 3.14 -3.70 -21.42
C GLU A 216 3.21 -3.22 -22.89
N ASN A 217 4.30 -2.55 -23.24
CA ASN A 217 4.52 -1.94 -24.56
C ASN A 217 3.35 -1.07 -25.06
N PRO A 218 2.81 -0.14 -24.24
CA PRO A 218 1.68 0.68 -24.63
C PRO A 218 2.04 1.73 -25.66
N HIS A 219 1.05 2.11 -26.48
CA HIS A 219 1.01 3.42 -27.12
C HIS A 219 0.52 4.47 -26.11
N ILE A 220 1.01 5.70 -26.22
CA ILE A 220 0.69 6.80 -25.30
C ILE A 220 0.17 7.98 -26.10
N LEU A 221 -1.10 8.31 -25.92
CA LEU A 221 -1.75 9.48 -26.50
C LEU A 221 -1.67 10.64 -25.52
N LEU A 222 -1.11 11.77 -25.97
CA LEU A 222 -0.99 13.00 -25.20
C LEU A 222 -1.89 14.08 -25.79
N HIS A 223 -2.81 14.63 -24.99
CA HIS A 223 -3.74 15.67 -25.44
C HIS A 223 -3.84 16.80 -24.43
N ASP A 224 -3.82 18.04 -24.90
CA ASP A 224 -3.79 19.23 -24.04
C ASP A 224 -5.15 19.68 -23.52
N LYS A 225 -6.26 19.16 -24.09
CA LYS A 225 -7.64 19.52 -23.75
C LYS A 225 -8.41 18.33 -23.15
N LYS A 226 -9.65 18.62 -22.75
CA LYS A 226 -10.60 17.59 -22.29
C LYS A 226 -11.14 16.77 -23.47
N ILE A 227 -11.36 15.49 -23.21
CA ILE A 227 -11.98 14.56 -24.16
C ILE A 227 -13.30 14.10 -23.57
N SER A 228 -14.41 14.56 -24.16
CA SER A 228 -15.77 14.17 -23.75
C SER A 228 -16.52 13.41 -24.84
N ASN A 229 -16.17 13.63 -26.12
CA ASN A 229 -16.80 13.00 -27.26
C ASN A 229 -15.92 11.82 -27.77
N ILE A 230 -16.48 10.61 -27.74
CA ILE A 230 -15.77 9.42 -28.21
C ILE A 230 -15.44 9.45 -29.70
N ARG A 231 -16.22 10.17 -30.51
CA ARG A 231 -16.03 10.22 -31.98
C ARG A 231 -14.67 10.78 -32.36
N ASP A 232 -14.14 11.71 -31.58
CA ASP A 232 -12.85 12.34 -31.82
C ASP A 232 -11.69 11.34 -31.63
N LEU A 233 -11.89 10.32 -30.77
CA LEU A 233 -10.92 9.25 -30.51
C LEU A 233 -11.04 8.06 -31.45
N LEU A 234 -12.17 7.87 -32.15
CA LEU A 234 -12.42 6.66 -32.95
C LEU A 234 -11.27 6.32 -33.92
N PRO A 235 -10.72 7.29 -34.70
CA PRO A 235 -9.67 6.96 -35.65
C PRO A 235 -8.40 6.40 -34.98
N VAL A 236 -8.03 6.92 -33.82
CA VAL A 236 -6.89 6.42 -33.02
C VAL A 236 -7.20 5.07 -32.41
N LEU A 237 -8.39 4.89 -31.81
CA LEU A 237 -8.79 3.63 -31.17
C LEU A 237 -8.85 2.47 -32.20
N GLU A 238 -9.29 2.72 -33.42
CA GLU A 238 -9.30 1.72 -34.49
C GLU A 238 -7.88 1.30 -34.90
N GLN A 239 -6.96 2.24 -35.01
CA GLN A 239 -5.56 1.96 -35.32
C GLN A 239 -4.89 1.16 -34.20
N VAL A 240 -5.07 1.60 -32.95
CA VAL A 240 -4.53 0.92 -31.75
C VAL A 240 -5.12 -0.49 -31.63
N SER A 241 -6.42 -0.66 -31.84
CA SER A 241 -7.06 -1.99 -31.82
C SER A 241 -6.45 -2.94 -32.87
N LYS A 242 -6.13 -2.44 -34.07
CA LYS A 242 -5.45 -3.22 -35.12
C LYS A 242 -4.02 -3.59 -34.76
N SER A 243 -3.30 -2.72 -34.01
CA SER A 243 -1.94 -3.00 -33.57
C SER A 243 -1.88 -4.08 -32.48
N GLY A 244 -2.97 -4.32 -31.76
CA GLY A 244 -3.05 -5.25 -30.63
C GLY A 244 -2.31 -4.79 -29.37
N ARG A 245 -1.70 -3.60 -29.38
CA ARG A 245 -0.97 -3.02 -28.23
C ARG A 245 -1.93 -2.25 -27.33
N PRO A 246 -1.64 -2.17 -26.01
CA PRO A 246 -2.40 -1.32 -25.08
C PRO A 246 -2.29 0.16 -25.42
N LEU A 247 -3.25 0.96 -24.93
CA LEU A 247 -3.24 2.41 -25.05
C LEU A 247 -3.34 3.07 -23.68
N LEU A 248 -2.42 4.00 -23.39
CA LEU A 248 -2.57 4.98 -22.34
C LEU A 248 -3.00 6.31 -22.94
N ILE A 249 -4.05 6.92 -22.38
CA ILE A 249 -4.48 8.27 -22.75
C ILE A 249 -4.18 9.22 -21.61
N ILE A 250 -3.39 10.26 -21.89
CA ILE A 250 -3.06 11.34 -20.95
C ILE A 250 -3.66 12.62 -21.52
N ALA A 251 -4.71 13.14 -20.88
CA ALA A 251 -5.39 14.34 -21.33
C ALA A 251 -5.71 15.28 -20.16
N GLU A 252 -6.10 16.53 -20.43
CA GLU A 252 -6.57 17.42 -19.34
C GLU A 252 -7.62 16.75 -18.46
N ASP A 253 -8.62 16.14 -19.08
CA ASP A 253 -9.62 15.27 -18.45
C ASP A 253 -10.24 14.36 -19.53
N ILE A 254 -10.79 13.23 -19.09
CA ILE A 254 -11.58 12.35 -19.95
C ILE A 254 -12.88 12.05 -19.20
N GLU A 255 -14.01 12.50 -19.77
CA GLU A 255 -15.28 12.48 -19.06
C GLU A 255 -16.44 12.04 -19.97
N GLY A 256 -17.61 11.84 -19.36
CA GLY A 256 -18.85 11.57 -20.09
C GLY A 256 -18.84 10.31 -20.93
N GLU A 257 -19.29 10.43 -22.19
CA GLU A 257 -19.43 9.32 -23.13
C GLU A 257 -18.06 8.68 -23.50
N ALA A 258 -17.01 9.51 -23.59
CA ALA A 258 -15.68 9.05 -23.93
C ALA A 258 -15.15 8.09 -22.86
N LEU A 259 -15.17 8.48 -21.58
CA LEU A 259 -14.72 7.63 -20.49
C LEU A 259 -15.56 6.34 -20.38
N ALA A 260 -16.88 6.46 -20.45
CA ALA A 260 -17.77 5.30 -20.36
C ALA A 260 -17.49 4.27 -21.47
N THR A 261 -17.27 4.74 -22.68
CA THR A 261 -16.97 3.88 -23.82
C THR A 261 -15.62 3.19 -23.69
N LEU A 262 -14.58 3.92 -23.23
CA LEU A 262 -13.25 3.33 -22.96
C LEU A 262 -13.34 2.23 -21.90
N VAL A 263 -14.06 2.48 -20.81
CA VAL A 263 -14.28 1.50 -19.73
C VAL A 263 -15.00 0.25 -20.26
N VAL A 264 -16.08 0.41 -21.04
CA VAL A 264 -16.84 -0.73 -21.60
C VAL A 264 -15.97 -1.56 -22.53
N ASN A 265 -15.17 -0.93 -23.40
CA ASN A 265 -14.28 -1.64 -24.32
C ASN A 265 -13.15 -2.38 -23.59
N ASN A 266 -12.62 -1.78 -22.51
CA ASN A 266 -11.63 -2.44 -21.65
C ASN A 266 -12.21 -3.68 -20.95
N ILE A 267 -13.40 -3.55 -20.33
CA ILE A 267 -14.09 -4.67 -19.66
C ILE A 267 -14.40 -5.82 -20.64
N ARG A 268 -14.80 -5.48 -21.86
CA ARG A 268 -15.09 -6.47 -22.92
C ARG A 268 -13.83 -7.08 -23.54
N GLY A 269 -12.64 -6.61 -23.18
CA GLY A 269 -11.37 -7.08 -23.75
C GLY A 269 -11.18 -6.73 -25.23
N ILE A 270 -11.98 -5.80 -25.78
CA ILE A 270 -11.86 -5.34 -27.18
C ILE A 270 -10.63 -4.46 -27.33
N LEU A 271 -10.35 -3.63 -26.33
CA LEU A 271 -9.22 -2.72 -26.30
C LEU A 271 -8.64 -2.69 -24.87
N LYS A 272 -7.34 -2.94 -24.75
CA LYS A 272 -6.63 -2.72 -23.48
C LYS A 272 -6.30 -1.24 -23.38
N VAL A 273 -7.02 -0.49 -22.54
CA VAL A 273 -6.87 0.95 -22.44
C VAL A 273 -6.92 1.41 -20.99
N ALA A 274 -6.16 2.44 -20.69
CA ALA A 274 -6.28 3.20 -19.45
C ALA A 274 -6.26 4.70 -19.76
N ALA A 275 -6.85 5.48 -18.87
CA ALA A 275 -6.95 6.91 -19.00
C ALA A 275 -6.56 7.59 -17.68
N VAL A 276 -5.73 8.62 -17.77
CA VAL A 276 -5.25 9.44 -16.64
C VAL A 276 -5.34 10.92 -16.97
N LYS A 277 -5.45 11.76 -15.93
CA LYS A 277 -5.35 13.21 -16.11
C LYS A 277 -3.89 13.63 -16.32
N ALA A 278 -3.68 14.62 -17.18
CA ALA A 278 -2.38 15.24 -17.33
C ALA A 278 -1.95 15.92 -16.03
N PRO A 279 -0.66 15.84 -15.66
CA PRO A 279 -0.15 16.50 -14.47
C PRO A 279 -0.07 18.02 -14.64
N GLY A 280 -0.23 18.76 -13.53
CA GLY A 280 -0.17 20.22 -13.52
C GLY A 280 -1.45 20.92 -13.99
N PHE A 281 -1.38 22.25 -14.11
CA PHE A 281 -2.48 23.12 -14.53
C PHE A 281 -1.96 24.22 -15.46
N GLY A 282 -2.80 24.68 -16.40
CA GLY A 282 -2.45 25.77 -17.32
C GLY A 282 -1.18 25.50 -18.11
N ASP A 283 -0.28 26.47 -18.18
CA ASP A 283 0.97 26.36 -18.93
C ASP A 283 1.93 25.29 -18.39
N ARG A 284 1.87 25.02 -17.08
CA ARG A 284 2.64 23.92 -16.50
C ARG A 284 2.17 22.56 -16.99
N ARG A 285 0.87 22.35 -17.17
CA ARG A 285 0.33 21.13 -17.76
C ARG A 285 0.87 20.91 -19.18
N LYS A 286 0.85 21.98 -20.02
CA LYS A 286 1.41 21.92 -21.38
C LYS A 286 2.89 21.55 -21.34
N ALA A 287 3.67 22.20 -20.48
CA ALA A 287 5.09 21.93 -20.33
C ALA A 287 5.38 20.49 -19.86
N MET A 288 4.57 19.94 -18.95
CA MET A 288 4.70 18.55 -18.49
C MET A 288 4.26 17.54 -19.55
N LEU A 289 3.23 17.85 -20.34
CA LEU A 289 2.86 17.01 -21.49
C LEU A 289 3.98 16.96 -22.54
N GLU A 290 4.65 18.08 -22.78
CA GLU A 290 5.83 18.13 -23.66
C GLU A 290 7.00 17.29 -23.08
N ASP A 291 7.23 17.34 -21.77
CA ASP A 291 8.25 16.54 -21.11
C ASP A 291 7.98 15.04 -21.29
N ILE A 292 6.70 14.62 -21.14
CA ILE A 292 6.27 13.25 -21.37
C ILE A 292 6.39 12.89 -22.87
N ALA A 293 6.06 13.80 -23.79
CA ALA A 293 6.21 13.56 -25.21
C ALA A 293 7.67 13.30 -25.61
N ILE A 294 8.59 14.10 -25.11
CA ILE A 294 10.02 13.92 -25.34
C ILE A 294 10.52 12.60 -24.76
N LEU A 295 10.07 12.25 -23.55
CA LEU A 295 10.43 11.01 -22.88
C LEU A 295 9.95 9.76 -23.65
N THR A 296 8.77 9.84 -24.25
CA THR A 296 8.11 8.70 -24.91
C THR A 296 8.27 8.69 -26.42
N GLY A 297 8.90 9.74 -26.98
CA GLY A 297 9.07 9.91 -28.43
C GLY A 297 7.78 10.24 -29.17
N GLY A 298 6.73 10.69 -28.46
CA GLY A 298 5.45 11.06 -29.03
C GLY A 298 5.29 12.56 -29.27
N THR A 299 4.09 12.96 -29.64
CA THR A 299 3.71 14.35 -29.93
C THR A 299 2.49 14.74 -29.09
N VAL A 300 2.49 15.94 -28.52
CA VAL A 300 1.29 16.48 -27.85
C VAL A 300 0.28 16.92 -28.90
N ILE A 301 -0.88 16.30 -28.92
CA ILE A 301 -1.97 16.65 -29.82
C ILE A 301 -2.67 17.90 -29.28
N ALA A 302 -2.38 19.05 -29.90
CA ALA A 302 -2.93 20.34 -29.52
C ALA A 302 -3.39 21.11 -30.76
N GLU A 303 -4.57 21.70 -30.70
CA GLU A 303 -5.12 22.51 -31.80
C GLU A 303 -4.29 23.77 -32.07
N GLU A 304 -3.63 24.28 -31.04
CA GLU A 304 -2.75 25.48 -31.17
C GLU A 304 -1.58 25.25 -32.14
N VAL A 305 -1.14 24.00 -32.29
CA VAL A 305 -0.08 23.61 -33.24
C VAL A 305 -0.65 22.95 -34.50
N GLY A 306 -1.97 23.01 -34.71
CA GLY A 306 -2.65 22.49 -35.89
C GLY A 306 -2.92 21.00 -35.90
N LEU A 307 -2.74 20.31 -34.75
CA LEU A 307 -3.01 18.89 -34.58
C LEU A 307 -4.41 18.66 -33.99
N SER A 308 -5.11 17.61 -34.44
CA SER A 308 -6.41 17.23 -33.92
C SER A 308 -6.51 15.71 -33.71
N LEU A 309 -7.28 15.29 -32.72
CA LEU A 309 -7.49 13.87 -32.40
C LEU A 309 -7.98 13.05 -33.61
N GLU A 310 -8.84 13.63 -34.44
CA GLU A 310 -9.40 12.95 -35.63
C GLU A 310 -8.34 12.61 -36.70
N LYS A 311 -7.22 13.36 -36.72
CA LYS A 311 -6.13 13.19 -37.68
C LYS A 311 -4.91 12.48 -37.09
N THR A 312 -4.96 12.13 -35.82
CA THR A 312 -3.86 11.50 -35.11
C THR A 312 -3.61 10.08 -35.66
N THR A 313 -2.35 9.76 -35.87
CA THR A 313 -1.88 8.45 -36.33
C THR A 313 -1.06 7.76 -35.24
N LEU A 314 -0.69 6.48 -35.46
CA LEU A 314 0.19 5.78 -34.53
C LEU A 314 1.59 6.41 -34.42
N GLU A 315 2.04 7.12 -35.46
CA GLU A 315 3.34 7.79 -35.48
C GLU A 315 3.41 9.01 -34.54
N ASP A 316 2.25 9.59 -34.22
CA ASP A 316 2.12 10.70 -33.28
C ASP A 316 2.11 10.25 -31.82
N LEU A 317 1.86 8.95 -31.58
CA LEU A 317 1.77 8.39 -30.24
C LEU A 317 3.16 8.14 -29.66
N GLY A 318 3.31 8.44 -28.38
CA GLY A 318 4.47 7.99 -27.62
C GLY A 318 4.45 6.50 -27.34
N GLU A 319 5.59 5.96 -26.97
CA GLU A 319 5.75 4.55 -26.62
C GLU A 319 6.61 4.41 -25.37
N ALA A 320 6.36 3.34 -24.61
CA ALA A 320 7.20 2.93 -23.49
C ALA A 320 7.22 1.41 -23.42
N LYS A 321 8.20 0.86 -22.72
CA LYS A 321 8.25 -0.58 -22.46
C LYS A 321 7.15 -1.00 -21.49
N LYS A 322 6.89 -0.17 -20.47
CA LYS A 322 5.85 -0.44 -19.47
C LYS A 322 5.29 0.84 -18.90
N VAL A 323 4.01 0.82 -18.54
CA VAL A 323 3.38 1.85 -17.72
C VAL A 323 2.65 1.21 -16.56
N GLU A 324 2.89 1.73 -15.36
CA GLU A 324 2.21 1.35 -14.13
C GLU A 324 1.36 2.52 -13.62
N ILE A 325 0.06 2.28 -13.40
CA ILE A 325 -0.87 3.32 -12.95
C ILE A 325 -1.51 2.87 -11.66
N GLY A 326 -1.22 3.57 -10.58
CA GLY A 326 -1.87 3.42 -9.29
C GLY A 326 -3.12 4.29 -9.17
N LYS A 327 -3.62 4.39 -7.95
CA LYS A 327 -4.77 5.24 -7.64
C LYS A 327 -4.43 6.74 -7.70
N GLU A 328 -3.21 7.11 -7.36
CA GLU A 328 -2.77 8.51 -7.22
C GLU A 328 -1.59 8.89 -8.15
N GLU A 329 -0.95 7.91 -8.78
CA GLU A 329 0.30 8.10 -9.53
C GLU A 329 0.35 7.26 -10.80
N THR A 330 1.13 7.74 -11.77
CA THR A 330 1.45 7.04 -13.02
C THR A 330 2.95 7.05 -13.24
N THR A 331 3.53 5.88 -13.49
CA THR A 331 4.96 5.68 -13.78
C THR A 331 5.14 5.17 -15.19
N ILE A 332 5.89 5.91 -16.00
CA ILE A 332 6.33 5.53 -17.34
C ILE A 332 7.74 4.97 -17.22
N ILE A 333 7.96 3.75 -17.70
CA ILE A 333 9.21 3.01 -17.56
C ILE A 333 9.75 2.72 -18.96
N ASP A 334 11.02 3.07 -19.19
CA ASP A 334 11.74 2.84 -20.44
C ASP A 334 10.98 3.44 -21.63
N GLY A 335 10.86 4.78 -21.62
CA GLY A 335 10.24 5.55 -22.71
C GLY A 335 11.10 5.49 -23.99
N ALA A 336 10.43 5.48 -25.14
CA ALA A 336 11.08 5.36 -26.45
C ALA A 336 11.73 6.66 -26.95
N GLY A 337 11.74 7.73 -26.14
CA GLY A 337 12.38 9.01 -26.47
C GLY A 337 13.89 8.86 -26.64
N LYS A 338 14.47 9.73 -27.50
CA LYS A 338 15.91 9.70 -27.71
C LYS A 338 16.63 10.36 -26.52
N PRO A 339 17.67 9.74 -25.94
CA PRO A 339 18.43 10.32 -24.83
C PRO A 339 18.94 11.74 -25.10
N ALA A 340 19.37 12.03 -26.33
CA ALA A 340 19.84 13.36 -26.71
C ALA A 340 18.74 14.43 -26.63
N ASP A 341 17.50 14.10 -26.96
CA ASP A 341 16.36 15.01 -26.87
C ASP A 341 15.98 15.27 -25.42
N ILE A 342 16.04 14.22 -24.58
CA ILE A 342 15.80 14.28 -23.12
C ILE A 342 16.86 15.16 -22.46
N GLU A 343 18.15 14.96 -22.76
CA GLU A 343 19.24 15.81 -22.27
C GLU A 343 19.10 17.26 -22.72
N GLY A 344 18.72 17.49 -23.97
CA GLY A 344 18.43 18.80 -24.51
C GLY A 344 17.31 19.51 -23.76
N ARG A 345 16.23 18.78 -23.45
CA ARG A 345 15.11 19.30 -22.64
C ARG A 345 15.54 19.65 -21.24
N VAL A 346 16.27 18.77 -20.56
CA VAL A 346 16.83 19.01 -19.21
C VAL A 346 17.71 20.28 -19.21
N LYS A 347 18.56 20.44 -20.20
CA LYS A 347 19.41 21.64 -20.34
C LYS A 347 18.56 22.90 -20.53
N SER A 348 17.52 22.85 -21.35
CA SER A 348 16.59 23.97 -21.55
C SER A 348 15.88 24.36 -20.24
N ILE A 349 15.40 23.40 -19.46
CA ILE A 349 14.74 23.68 -18.18
C ILE A 349 15.75 24.27 -17.17
N ARG A 350 16.98 23.78 -17.14
CA ARG A 350 18.04 24.36 -16.28
C ARG A 350 18.33 25.83 -16.64
N GLY A 351 18.34 26.19 -17.93
CA GLY A 351 18.41 27.58 -18.35
C GLY A 351 17.25 28.43 -17.83
N GLN A 352 16.01 27.90 -17.86
CA GLN A 352 14.84 28.57 -17.29
C GLN A 352 14.95 28.77 -15.77
N ILE A 353 15.57 27.84 -15.04
CA ILE A 353 15.83 27.97 -13.60
C ILE A 353 16.74 29.15 -13.30
N GLU A 354 17.81 29.33 -14.12
CA GLU A 354 18.76 30.44 -13.98
C GLU A 354 18.12 31.80 -14.28
N GLU A 355 17.21 31.85 -15.25
CA GLU A 355 16.50 33.06 -15.66
C GLU A 355 15.32 33.43 -14.76
N SER A 356 14.80 32.47 -14.00
CA SER A 356 13.62 32.66 -13.14
C SER A 356 13.94 33.54 -11.93
N SER A 357 13.12 34.58 -11.73
CA SER A 357 13.17 35.46 -10.55
C SER A 357 12.25 35.00 -9.41
N SER A 358 11.38 34.04 -9.65
CA SER A 358 10.41 33.49 -8.68
C SER A 358 10.96 32.23 -8.03
N ASP A 359 11.10 32.23 -6.71
CA ASP A 359 11.55 31.04 -5.96
C ASP A 359 10.60 29.85 -6.16
N TYR A 360 9.28 30.11 -6.20
CA TYR A 360 8.27 29.09 -6.46
C TYR A 360 8.39 28.49 -7.87
N ASP A 361 8.59 29.33 -8.90
CA ASP A 361 8.74 28.80 -10.26
C ASP A 361 10.08 28.05 -10.42
N ARG A 362 11.12 28.53 -9.75
CA ARG A 362 12.41 27.84 -9.69
C ARG A 362 12.29 26.45 -9.06
N GLU A 363 11.57 26.34 -7.95
CA GLU A 363 11.29 25.05 -7.30
C GLU A 363 10.54 24.09 -8.25
N LYS A 364 9.49 24.57 -8.93
CA LYS A 364 8.72 23.74 -9.87
C LYS A 364 9.50 23.34 -11.13
N LEU A 365 10.40 24.17 -11.60
CA LEU A 365 11.33 23.80 -12.67
C LEU A 365 12.36 22.76 -12.20
N GLN A 366 12.84 22.86 -10.95
CA GLN A 366 13.74 21.86 -10.35
C GLN A 366 13.05 20.50 -10.22
N GLU A 367 11.79 20.45 -9.80
CA GLU A 367 10.99 19.22 -9.77
C GLU A 367 10.89 18.57 -11.17
N ARG A 368 10.68 19.35 -12.23
CA ARG A 368 10.65 18.84 -13.61
C ARG A 368 11.99 18.27 -14.05
N VAL A 369 13.09 18.95 -13.73
CA VAL A 369 14.44 18.43 -14.00
C VAL A 369 14.67 17.11 -13.27
N ALA A 370 14.32 17.04 -11.97
CA ALA A 370 14.48 15.83 -11.18
C ALA A 370 13.69 14.64 -11.77
N LYS A 371 12.46 14.89 -12.23
CA LYS A 371 11.60 13.86 -12.84
C LYS A 371 12.12 13.37 -14.19
N LEU A 372 12.69 14.27 -15.03
CA LEU A 372 13.22 13.91 -16.34
C LEU A 372 14.63 13.30 -16.28
N ALA A 373 15.51 13.87 -15.45
CA ALA A 373 16.92 13.49 -15.41
C ALA A 373 17.20 12.29 -14.49
N GLY A 374 16.29 12.01 -13.54
CA GLY A 374 16.46 10.94 -12.55
C GLY A 374 16.28 9.54 -13.14
N GLY A 375 15.49 9.39 -14.18
CA GLY A 375 15.12 8.08 -14.72
C GLY A 375 14.32 7.24 -13.74
N VAL A 376 14.22 5.95 -14.02
CA VAL A 376 13.61 4.93 -13.17
C VAL A 376 14.62 3.82 -12.89
N ALA A 377 14.84 3.53 -11.60
CA ALA A 377 15.65 2.39 -11.19
C ALA A 377 14.78 1.14 -11.15
N LEU A 378 15.15 0.12 -11.90
CA LEU A 378 14.49 -1.19 -11.94
C LEU A 378 15.28 -2.17 -11.06
N VAL A 379 14.69 -2.60 -9.95
CA VAL A 379 15.22 -3.69 -9.14
C VAL A 379 14.62 -4.99 -9.67
N LYS A 380 15.38 -5.73 -10.46
CA LYS A 380 14.99 -7.04 -10.99
C LYS A 380 15.34 -8.12 -9.98
N VAL A 381 14.31 -8.71 -9.38
CA VAL A 381 14.47 -9.69 -8.30
C VAL A 381 14.80 -11.06 -8.90
N GLY A 382 15.92 -11.65 -8.50
CA GLY A 382 16.32 -13.00 -8.90
C GLY A 382 15.97 -14.05 -7.84
N ALA A 383 15.48 -15.22 -8.30
CA ALA A 383 15.20 -16.36 -7.43
C ALA A 383 15.21 -17.69 -8.22
N ALA A 384 15.30 -18.82 -7.50
CA ALA A 384 15.32 -20.14 -8.12
C ALA A 384 13.93 -20.69 -8.47
N THR A 385 12.88 -20.20 -7.78
CA THR A 385 11.49 -20.64 -7.97
C THR A 385 10.55 -19.45 -7.99
N GLU A 386 9.38 -19.61 -8.62
CA GLU A 386 8.35 -18.57 -8.66
C GLU A 386 7.82 -18.20 -7.25
N VAL A 387 7.73 -19.17 -6.34
CA VAL A 387 7.30 -18.93 -4.96
C VAL A 387 8.32 -18.08 -4.21
N GLU A 388 9.61 -18.40 -4.35
CA GLU A 388 10.71 -17.62 -3.77
C GLU A 388 10.78 -16.21 -4.39
N MET A 389 10.58 -16.10 -5.71
CA MET A 389 10.53 -14.84 -6.43
C MET A 389 9.47 -13.90 -5.85
N LYS A 390 8.24 -14.39 -5.68
CA LYS A 390 7.14 -13.60 -5.13
C LYS A 390 7.42 -13.16 -3.69
N GLU A 391 7.97 -14.03 -2.87
CA GLU A 391 8.33 -13.73 -1.48
C GLU A 391 9.44 -12.66 -1.43
N LYS A 392 10.52 -12.86 -2.19
CA LYS A 392 11.66 -11.93 -2.24
C LYS A 392 11.25 -10.58 -2.80
N LYS A 393 10.39 -10.55 -3.81
CA LYS A 393 9.83 -9.32 -4.38
C LYS A 393 9.03 -8.53 -3.36
N ALA A 394 8.13 -9.18 -2.60
CA ALA A 394 7.38 -8.52 -1.54
C ALA A 394 8.31 -7.90 -0.49
N ARG A 395 9.36 -8.61 -0.06
CA ARG A 395 10.36 -8.06 0.87
C ARG A 395 11.12 -6.86 0.31
N VAL A 396 11.45 -6.87 -0.98
CA VAL A 396 12.09 -5.72 -1.64
C VAL A 396 11.15 -4.51 -1.69
N GLU A 397 9.87 -4.73 -1.99
CA GLU A 397 8.83 -3.69 -2.00
C GLU A 397 8.66 -3.08 -0.60
N ASP A 398 8.54 -3.90 0.45
CA ASP A 398 8.43 -3.43 1.84
C ASP A 398 9.67 -2.61 2.24
N ALA A 399 10.87 -3.11 1.92
CA ALA A 399 12.12 -2.43 2.20
C ALA A 399 12.24 -1.09 1.45
N LEU A 400 11.75 -1.00 0.22
CA LEU A 400 11.70 0.23 -0.56
C LEU A 400 10.76 1.26 0.09
N HIS A 401 9.57 0.84 0.52
CA HIS A 401 8.63 1.71 1.22
C HIS A 401 9.20 2.21 2.55
N ALA A 402 9.81 1.33 3.33
CA ALA A 402 10.45 1.70 4.59
C ALA A 402 11.59 2.70 4.39
N THR A 403 12.44 2.51 3.37
CA THR A 403 13.54 3.45 3.07
C THR A 403 13.04 4.81 2.61
N ARG A 404 11.98 4.87 1.79
CA ARG A 404 11.32 6.13 1.41
C ARG A 404 10.77 6.84 2.65
N ALA A 405 10.05 6.12 3.53
CA ALA A 405 9.53 6.67 4.77
C ALA A 405 10.64 7.19 5.70
N ALA A 406 11.80 6.53 5.73
CA ALA A 406 12.96 6.97 6.50
C ALA A 406 13.62 8.25 5.93
N VAL A 407 13.70 8.36 4.61
CA VAL A 407 14.21 9.57 3.95
C VAL A 407 13.28 10.76 4.18
N GLU A 408 11.95 10.53 4.19
CA GLU A 408 10.93 11.56 4.34
C GLU A 408 10.85 12.13 5.77
N GLU A 409 10.78 11.28 6.81
CA GLU A 409 10.57 11.72 8.19
C GLU A 409 11.70 11.33 9.16
N GLY A 410 12.79 10.77 8.65
CA GLY A 410 13.91 10.34 9.49
C GLY A 410 13.69 8.97 10.13
N ILE A 411 14.62 8.63 11.01
CA ILE A 411 14.76 7.33 11.68
C ILE A 411 14.78 7.46 13.19
N VAL A 412 14.34 6.41 13.86
CA VAL A 412 14.41 6.21 15.31
C VAL A 412 15.05 4.86 15.63
N ALA A 413 15.39 4.62 16.89
CA ALA A 413 15.85 3.31 17.36
C ALA A 413 14.75 2.26 17.15
N GLY A 414 15.08 1.17 16.46
CA GLY A 414 14.14 0.13 16.05
C GLY A 414 13.76 -0.85 17.16
N GLY A 415 13.19 -1.97 16.75
CA GLY A 415 12.86 -3.08 17.64
C GLY A 415 11.84 -2.76 18.73
N GLY A 416 10.97 -1.77 18.50
CA GLY A 416 10.00 -1.28 19.49
C GLY A 416 10.59 -0.36 20.56
N THR A 417 11.90 -0.10 20.55
CA THR A 417 12.59 0.73 21.55
C THR A 417 12.12 2.17 21.52
N ALA A 418 11.92 2.76 20.34
CA ALA A 418 11.42 4.14 20.23
C ALA A 418 10.06 4.35 20.89
N LEU A 419 9.14 3.38 20.79
CA LEU A 419 7.83 3.43 21.45
C LEU A 419 7.96 3.37 22.96
N VAL A 420 8.82 2.50 23.50
CA VAL A 420 9.11 2.42 24.94
C VAL A 420 9.71 3.74 25.46
N ARG A 421 10.61 4.37 24.69
CA ARG A 421 11.18 5.68 25.04
C ARG A 421 10.17 6.82 24.99
N ALA A 422 9.30 6.81 23.98
CA ALA A 422 8.27 7.83 23.83
C ALA A 422 7.20 7.80 24.94
N ARG A 423 7.12 6.72 25.70
CA ARG A 423 6.26 6.61 26.88
C ARG A 423 6.52 7.73 27.88
N SER A 424 7.76 8.21 28.01
CA SER A 424 8.10 9.34 28.90
C SER A 424 7.31 10.63 28.62
N ALA A 425 6.77 10.80 27.41
CA ALA A 425 5.94 11.95 27.06
C ALA A 425 4.56 11.94 27.74
N ILE A 426 4.11 10.76 28.19
CA ILE A 426 2.80 10.59 28.81
C ILE A 426 2.86 10.28 30.31
N ASP A 427 4.05 10.10 30.89
CA ASP A 427 4.21 9.80 32.33
C ASP A 427 3.62 10.89 33.25
N LYS A 428 3.63 12.15 32.79
CA LYS A 428 3.08 13.30 33.50
C LYS A 428 1.81 13.85 32.88
N LEU A 429 1.31 13.19 31.85
CA LEU A 429 0.10 13.62 31.16
C LEU A 429 -1.12 13.22 31.98
N THR A 430 -2.03 14.17 32.20
CA THR A 430 -3.30 13.95 32.91
C THR A 430 -4.48 14.28 32.03
N GLY A 431 -5.56 13.53 32.18
CA GLY A 431 -6.85 13.81 31.59
C GLY A 431 -7.65 14.82 32.42
N ASP A 432 -8.85 15.10 31.96
CA ASP A 432 -9.80 15.98 32.67
C ASP A 432 -10.58 15.20 33.76
N ASN A 433 -10.52 13.87 33.73
CA ASN A 433 -11.13 12.96 34.68
C ASN A 433 -10.41 11.59 34.73
N ALA A 434 -10.79 10.74 35.69
CA ALA A 434 -10.17 9.44 35.93
C ALA A 434 -10.27 8.47 34.74
N ASP A 435 -11.34 8.56 33.93
CA ASP A 435 -11.53 7.71 32.76
C ASP A 435 -10.59 8.10 31.63
N GLN A 436 -10.34 9.41 31.44
CA GLN A 436 -9.30 9.90 30.51
C GLN A 436 -7.91 9.48 30.97
N ASP A 437 -7.61 9.56 32.28
CA ASP A 437 -6.36 9.05 32.82
C ASP A 437 -6.18 7.54 32.57
N ALA A 438 -7.28 6.78 32.63
CA ALA A 438 -7.25 5.37 32.26
C ALA A 438 -6.93 5.18 30.77
N GLY A 439 -7.50 6.02 29.91
CA GLY A 439 -7.17 6.05 28.47
C GLY A 439 -5.68 6.28 28.20
N ILE A 440 -5.07 7.21 28.93
CA ILE A 440 -3.61 7.47 28.85
C ILE A 440 -2.81 6.23 29.28
N ARG A 441 -3.21 5.58 30.36
CA ARG A 441 -2.54 4.35 30.85
C ARG A 441 -2.67 3.18 29.89
N ILE A 442 -3.80 3.06 29.18
CA ILE A 442 -3.98 2.06 28.11
C ILE A 442 -2.92 2.22 27.02
N VAL A 443 -2.70 3.45 26.56
CA VAL A 443 -1.64 3.73 25.57
C VAL A 443 -0.27 3.42 26.14
N ALA A 444 0.03 3.85 27.36
CA ALA A 444 1.31 3.57 28.02
C ALA A 444 1.63 2.06 28.06
N ARG A 445 0.63 1.22 28.31
CA ARG A 445 0.77 -0.24 28.30
C ARG A 445 0.95 -0.78 26.86
N ALA A 446 0.18 -0.25 25.90
CA ALA A 446 0.25 -0.70 24.52
C ALA A 446 1.60 -0.42 23.85
N LEU A 447 2.27 0.69 24.20
CA LEU A 447 3.60 1.04 23.67
C LEU A 447 4.69 0.00 23.99
N GLU A 448 4.49 -0.83 25.01
CA GLU A 448 5.42 -1.91 25.37
C GLU A 448 5.27 -3.16 24.48
N GLU A 449 4.09 -3.36 23.88
CA GLU A 449 3.72 -4.63 23.29
C GLU A 449 4.52 -5.02 22.03
N PRO A 450 4.93 -4.08 21.14
CA PRO A 450 5.81 -4.44 20.02
C PRO A 450 7.15 -5.04 20.49
N LEU A 451 7.84 -4.41 21.46
CA LEU A 451 9.08 -4.97 22.01
C LEU A 451 8.85 -6.31 22.70
N ARG A 452 7.77 -6.45 23.48
CA ARG A 452 7.39 -7.71 24.13
C ARG A 452 7.16 -8.83 23.10
N THR A 453 6.49 -8.52 22.01
CA THR A 453 6.21 -9.50 20.95
C THR A 453 7.50 -9.92 20.23
N ILE A 454 8.39 -8.97 19.91
CA ILE A 454 9.69 -9.25 19.29
C ILE A 454 10.53 -10.15 20.20
N ALA A 455 10.63 -9.84 21.49
CA ALA A 455 11.37 -10.65 22.47
C ALA A 455 10.76 -12.06 22.60
N LYS A 456 9.43 -12.18 22.70
CA LYS A 456 8.73 -13.47 22.76
C LYS A 456 8.97 -14.31 21.50
N ASN A 457 8.93 -13.73 20.31
CA ASN A 457 9.20 -14.42 19.06
C ASN A 457 10.69 -14.86 18.96
N ALA A 458 11.58 -14.12 19.63
CA ALA A 458 12.99 -14.51 19.75
C ALA A 458 13.24 -15.65 20.74
N GLY A 459 12.26 -16.00 21.57
CA GLY A 459 12.37 -17.02 22.60
C GLY A 459 12.84 -16.49 23.96
N ASP A 460 12.88 -15.18 24.14
CA ASP A 460 13.35 -14.50 25.34
C ASP A 460 12.17 -14.11 26.26
N GLU A 461 12.49 -13.93 27.57
CA GLU A 461 11.51 -13.47 28.54
C GLU A 461 11.20 -11.98 28.34
N ALA A 462 10.05 -11.71 27.75
CA ALA A 462 9.65 -10.37 27.30
C ALA A 462 9.63 -9.33 28.43
N SER A 463 9.30 -9.71 29.67
CA SER A 463 9.25 -8.81 30.81
C SER A 463 10.65 -8.39 31.26
N VAL A 464 11.61 -9.30 31.20
CA VAL A 464 13.02 -9.02 31.53
C VAL A 464 13.63 -8.09 30.48
N VAL A 465 13.39 -8.38 29.19
CA VAL A 465 13.88 -7.54 28.09
C VAL A 465 13.30 -6.12 28.20
N LEU A 466 11.98 -6.00 28.42
CA LEU A 466 11.34 -4.70 28.56
C LEU A 466 11.91 -3.88 29.71
N ASN A 467 12.04 -4.48 30.92
CA ASN A 467 12.56 -3.76 32.07
C ASN A 467 13.98 -3.25 31.83
N LYS A 468 14.85 -4.10 31.26
CA LYS A 468 16.23 -3.70 30.94
C LYS A 468 16.29 -2.58 29.91
N VAL A 469 15.43 -2.63 28.88
CA VAL A 469 15.33 -1.55 27.90
C VAL A 469 14.75 -0.29 28.55
N ALA A 470 13.70 -0.38 29.37
CA ALA A 470 13.08 0.78 30.01
C ALA A 470 14.03 1.53 30.95
N GLU A 471 14.89 0.83 31.69
CA GLU A 471 15.91 1.40 32.57
C GLU A 471 17.09 2.01 31.81
N SER A 472 17.33 1.60 30.56
CA SER A 472 18.41 2.11 29.73
C SER A 472 18.11 3.51 29.18
N LYS A 473 19.12 4.22 28.67
CA LYS A 473 19.00 5.60 28.16
C LYS A 473 19.19 5.68 26.65
N ALA A 474 18.77 6.76 26.08
CA ALA A 474 18.92 7.08 24.66
C ALA A 474 18.43 5.96 23.73
N ASN A 475 19.25 5.55 22.77
CA ASN A 475 18.93 4.53 21.77
C ASN A 475 19.26 3.10 22.21
N VAL A 476 19.68 2.90 23.49
CA VAL A 476 20.02 1.57 23.98
C VAL A 476 18.76 0.71 24.04
N GLY A 477 18.76 -0.39 23.30
CA GLY A 477 17.65 -1.33 23.20
C GLY A 477 18.14 -2.77 23.10
N TYR A 478 17.25 -3.66 22.67
CA TYR A 478 17.50 -5.09 22.52
C TYR A 478 17.52 -5.50 21.05
N ASN A 479 18.66 -6.02 20.57
CA ASN A 479 18.76 -6.60 19.25
C ASN A 479 18.34 -8.08 19.31
N ALA A 480 17.12 -8.37 18.91
CA ALA A 480 16.53 -9.71 18.96
C ALA A 480 17.18 -10.71 17.99
N ALA A 481 17.94 -10.24 16.98
CA ALA A 481 18.68 -11.12 16.06
C ALA A 481 19.87 -11.76 16.76
N THR A 482 20.65 -10.95 17.53
CA THR A 482 21.89 -11.38 18.21
C THR A 482 21.70 -11.72 19.69
N GLY A 483 20.62 -11.22 20.33
CA GLY A 483 20.42 -11.33 21.78
C GLY A 483 21.16 -10.26 22.61
N GLU A 484 21.75 -9.28 21.96
CA GLU A 484 22.62 -8.26 22.59
C GLU A 484 21.86 -6.98 22.91
N TYR A 485 22.35 -6.25 23.93
CA TYR A 485 21.88 -4.92 24.28
C TYR A 485 22.92 -3.88 23.92
N GLY A 486 22.52 -2.81 23.24
CA GLY A 486 23.43 -1.75 22.82
C GLY A 486 22.69 -0.59 22.19
N ASP A 487 23.43 0.41 21.70
CA ASP A 487 22.85 1.49 20.91
C ASP A 487 22.36 0.93 19.57
N LEU A 488 21.02 0.85 19.41
CA LEU A 488 20.42 0.23 18.23
C LEU A 488 20.69 1.03 16.94
N VAL A 489 20.94 2.34 17.05
CA VAL A 489 21.30 3.15 15.89
C VAL A 489 22.71 2.77 15.41
N GLU A 490 23.66 2.60 16.32
CA GLU A 490 25.02 2.13 15.98
C GLU A 490 25.00 0.68 15.46
N MET A 491 24.13 -0.16 16.04
CA MET A 491 23.93 -1.55 15.61
C MET A 491 23.19 -1.69 14.28
N GLY A 492 22.68 -0.59 13.71
CA GLY A 492 21.93 -0.58 12.47
C GLY A 492 20.50 -1.09 12.56
N VAL A 493 19.95 -1.20 13.78
CA VAL A 493 18.54 -1.58 14.01
C VAL A 493 17.69 -0.31 14.06
N LEU A 494 17.15 0.08 12.91
CA LEU A 494 16.49 1.36 12.66
C LEU A 494 15.06 1.15 12.22
N ASP A 495 14.13 1.96 12.75
CA ASP A 495 12.76 2.03 12.25
C ASP A 495 12.49 3.43 11.66
N PRO A 496 11.78 3.55 10.51
CA PRO A 496 11.35 4.84 10.00
C PRO A 496 10.35 5.49 10.96
N THR A 497 10.54 6.77 11.23
CA THR A 497 9.65 7.54 12.13
C THR A 497 8.21 7.55 11.62
N LYS A 498 8.03 7.73 10.31
CA LYS A 498 6.72 7.70 9.64
C LYS A 498 5.99 6.38 9.87
N VAL A 499 6.69 5.25 9.73
CA VAL A 499 6.15 3.90 9.96
C VAL A 499 5.69 3.75 11.41
N THR A 500 6.57 4.07 12.37
CA THR A 500 6.29 3.89 13.80
C THR A 500 5.12 4.75 14.28
N ARG A 501 5.06 6.04 13.86
CA ARG A 501 3.95 6.93 14.25
C ARG A 501 2.63 6.57 13.58
N SER A 502 2.65 6.21 12.29
CA SER A 502 1.45 5.84 11.55
C SER A 502 0.84 4.55 12.10
N ALA A 503 1.67 3.56 12.46
CA ALA A 503 1.23 2.34 13.12
C ALA A 503 0.47 2.64 14.42
N LEU A 504 1.00 3.53 15.27
CA LEU A 504 0.33 3.93 16.51
C LEU A 504 -0.98 4.70 16.26
N GLN A 505 -0.97 5.66 15.33
CA GLN A 505 -2.14 6.49 15.01
C GLN A 505 -3.28 5.65 14.45
N ASN A 506 -3.01 4.76 13.49
CA ASN A 506 -4.01 3.90 12.89
C ASN A 506 -4.55 2.86 13.90
N ALA A 507 -3.68 2.26 14.70
CA ALA A 507 -4.06 1.36 15.77
C ALA A 507 -5.01 2.02 16.77
N ALA A 508 -4.66 3.21 17.26
CA ALA A 508 -5.46 3.93 18.24
C ALA A 508 -6.80 4.40 17.67
N SER A 509 -6.81 4.86 16.41
CA SER A 509 -8.03 5.30 15.73
C SER A 509 -9.08 4.20 15.68
N VAL A 510 -8.72 3.03 15.16
CA VAL A 510 -9.64 1.90 15.04
C VAL A 510 -9.97 1.28 16.41
N ALA A 511 -8.98 1.11 17.29
CA ALA A 511 -9.21 0.61 18.64
C ALA A 511 -10.20 1.48 19.43
N SER A 512 -10.10 2.81 19.29
CA SER A 512 -11.04 3.74 19.93
C SER A 512 -12.47 3.58 19.41
N LEU A 513 -12.66 3.31 18.11
CA LEU A 513 -13.98 2.99 17.55
C LEU A 513 -14.52 1.68 18.12
N ILE A 514 -13.68 0.65 18.25
CA ILE A 514 -14.06 -0.62 18.87
C ILE A 514 -14.50 -0.41 20.33
N LEU A 515 -13.75 0.37 21.10
CA LEU A 515 -14.06 0.62 22.52
C LEU A 515 -15.38 1.37 22.71
N THR A 516 -15.73 2.27 21.78
CA THR A 516 -16.97 3.06 21.81
C THR A 516 -18.16 2.35 21.18
N THR A 517 -17.98 1.13 20.61
CA THR A 517 -19.07 0.35 20.02
C THR A 517 -19.92 -0.32 21.09
N ASP A 518 -21.24 -0.15 21.00
CA ASP A 518 -22.22 -0.76 21.94
C ASP A 518 -23.18 -1.73 21.25
N ALA A 519 -23.31 -1.69 19.93
CA ALA A 519 -24.17 -2.57 19.16
C ALA A 519 -23.51 -3.04 17.85
N MET A 520 -23.81 -4.26 17.45
CA MET A 520 -23.40 -4.84 16.17
C MET A 520 -24.62 -5.35 15.43
N VAL A 521 -24.68 -5.11 14.13
CA VAL A 521 -25.78 -5.52 13.26
C VAL A 521 -25.22 -6.36 12.11
N ALA A 522 -25.60 -7.62 12.02
CA ALA A 522 -25.21 -8.52 10.94
C ALA A 522 -26.42 -9.13 10.24
N GLU A 523 -26.25 -9.61 9.03
CA GLU A 523 -27.29 -10.42 8.38
C GLU A 523 -27.40 -11.77 9.06
N THR A 524 -28.64 -12.24 9.28
CA THR A 524 -28.87 -13.60 9.76
C THR A 524 -28.30 -14.61 8.76
N ALA A 525 -27.59 -15.64 9.23
CA ALA A 525 -27.17 -16.72 8.36
C ALA A 525 -28.43 -17.31 7.68
N LYS A 526 -28.43 -17.44 6.37
CA LYS A 526 -29.45 -18.26 5.71
C LYS A 526 -29.24 -19.68 6.26
N GLU A 527 -30.25 -20.22 6.94
CA GLU A 527 -30.30 -21.66 7.14
C GLU A 527 -30.21 -22.29 5.75
N GLU A 528 -29.13 -23.00 5.48
CA GLU A 528 -29.11 -23.92 4.34
C GLU A 528 -30.25 -24.89 4.61
N GLY A 529 -31.37 -24.67 3.94
CA GLY A 529 -32.53 -25.51 4.02
C GLY A 529 -32.06 -26.93 3.79
N SER A 530 -32.18 -27.75 4.82
CA SER A 530 -32.15 -29.20 4.72
C SER A 530 -32.91 -29.55 3.44
N ALA A 531 -32.21 -30.04 2.42
CA ALA A 531 -32.84 -30.68 1.29
C ALA A 531 -33.60 -31.88 1.79
N GLY A 532 -34.80 -31.62 2.32
CA GLY A 532 -35.77 -32.62 2.64
C GLY A 532 -36.12 -33.35 1.37
N GLY A 533 -35.85 -34.64 1.36
CA GLY A 533 -36.19 -35.56 0.29
C GLY A 533 -37.64 -35.38 -0.16
N GLY A 534 -37.84 -34.70 -1.26
CA GLY A 534 -39.08 -34.71 -1.98
C GLY A 534 -39.18 -36.05 -2.70
N GLY A 535 -40.01 -36.95 -2.13
CA GLY A 535 -40.37 -38.20 -2.74
C GLY A 535 -40.87 -37.97 -4.18
N MET A 536 -40.37 -38.77 -5.09
CA MET A 536 -40.97 -38.93 -6.39
C MET A 536 -42.48 -39.17 -6.28
N PRO A 537 -43.32 -38.46 -7.00
CA PRO A 537 -44.68 -38.94 -7.16
C PRO A 537 -44.65 -40.17 -8.05
N ASP A 538 -45.11 -41.26 -7.45
CA ASP A 538 -45.47 -42.51 -8.11
C ASP A 538 -46.52 -42.23 -9.20
N MET A 539 -46.13 -42.29 -10.50
CA MET A 539 -47.06 -42.37 -11.61
C MET A 539 -47.25 -43.81 -12.01
N GLY A 540 -48.05 -44.49 -11.18
CA GLY A 540 -48.69 -45.76 -11.55
C GLY A 540 -49.81 -45.52 -12.52
N GLY A 541 -49.74 -46.21 -13.66
CA GLY A 541 -50.84 -46.77 -14.36
C GLY A 541 -51.67 -45.87 -15.27
N MET A 542 -51.55 -46.01 -16.54
CA MET A 542 -52.65 -46.49 -17.40
C MET A 542 -52.17 -46.79 -18.78
N GLY A 543 -52.40 -48.04 -19.11
CA GLY A 543 -52.15 -48.65 -20.38
C GLY A 543 -53.14 -48.25 -21.45
N GLY A 544 -52.81 -48.64 -22.65
CA GLY A 544 -53.80 -48.98 -23.62
C GLY A 544 -53.69 -48.25 -24.97
N MET A 545 -53.39 -49.10 -25.94
CA MET A 545 -53.90 -49.10 -27.33
C MET A 545 -53.39 -48.01 -28.30
N GLY A 546 -52.65 -48.47 -29.26
CA GLY A 546 -53.18 -48.89 -30.55
C GLY A 546 -52.71 -47.99 -31.65
N GLY A 547 -51.86 -48.47 -32.50
CA GLY A 547 -52.27 -48.78 -33.85
C GLY A 547 -51.87 -47.82 -34.93
N MET A 548 -51.09 -48.36 -35.85
CA MET A 548 -51.16 -48.18 -37.29
C MET A 548 -50.62 -46.92 -37.97
N GLY A 549 -49.68 -47.21 -38.81
CA GLY A 549 -49.70 -46.90 -40.25
C GLY A 549 -48.82 -45.71 -40.61
N GLY A 550 -47.72 -45.85 -41.24
CA GLY A 550 -47.58 -46.23 -42.62
C GLY A 550 -47.14 -45.05 -43.45
N MET A 551 -46.06 -45.27 -44.17
CA MET A 551 -45.74 -44.66 -45.49
C MET A 551 -45.39 -43.15 -45.50
N MET A 552 -44.30 -42.81 -45.82
CA MET A 552 -43.38 -42.76 -46.92
C MET A 552 -42.10 -42.10 -46.50
#